data_3850e1fc831fde23eca33553c910bdf8
#
_entry.id   3850e1fc831fde23eca33553c910bdf8
#
_cell.length_a   1.000
_cell.length_b   1.000
_cell.length_c   1.000
_cell.angle_alpha   90.00
_cell.angle_beta   90.00
_cell.angle_gamma   90.00
#
_symmetry.space_group_name_H-M   'P 1'
#
loop_
_entity.id
_entity.type
_entity.pdbx_description
1 polymer ?
#
loop_
_entity_poly.entity_id
_entity_poly.type
_entity_poly.pdbx_seq_one_letter_code
_entity_poly.pdbx_strand_id
1 'polypeptide(L)'
;KLLLRGDGTSVYMTQDLGTAFRRFEDNRLDDMIYVVGNEQNYHFQVLKLVLKKLGYADWSDHITHLSYGMVELPEGKMKSREGTVVDADDLIEGMVSTAREMSAELGKLDGCSEEEANAVSTMVGLGALKYFILKVDPKKTMLFDPRESIDFNGNTGPFIQYTHCLLYTSDAADDLT
;
A
#
# COMPACT_ATOMS: atom_id res chain seq x y z
N LYS A 1 10.66 -25.79 15.33
CA LYS A 1 9.89 -25.51 14.09
C LYS A 1 10.04 -26.69 13.14
N LEU A 2 8.93 -27.11 12.51
CA LEU A 2 8.95 -28.19 11.52
C LEU A 2 9.56 -27.64 10.23
N LEU A 3 10.49 -28.38 9.62
CA LEU A 3 11.11 -28.06 8.32
C LEU A 3 10.65 -29.00 7.22
N LEU A 4 10.38 -30.26 7.55
CA LEU A 4 9.84 -31.25 6.63
C LEU A 4 8.57 -31.88 7.23
N ARG A 5 7.62 -32.23 6.37
CA ARG A 5 6.46 -33.02 6.75
C ARG A 5 6.85 -34.49 6.95
N GLY A 6 5.96 -35.29 7.51
CA GLY A 6 6.19 -36.72 7.73
C GLY A 6 6.43 -37.54 6.46
N ASP A 7 5.98 -37.04 5.31
CA ASP A 7 6.19 -37.62 3.97
C ASP A 7 7.51 -37.14 3.31
N GLY A 8 8.31 -36.32 4.01
CA GLY A 8 9.56 -35.76 3.51
C GLY A 8 9.39 -34.50 2.64
N THR A 9 8.17 -34.03 2.40
CA THR A 9 7.97 -32.79 1.64
C THR A 9 8.31 -31.56 2.46
N SER A 10 8.80 -30.51 1.80
CA SER A 10 9.16 -29.24 2.43
C SER A 10 7.94 -28.47 2.88
N VAL A 11 8.09 -27.73 3.99
CA VAL A 11 7.13 -26.67 4.41
C VAL A 11 7.61 -25.32 3.90
N TYR A 12 6.75 -24.31 3.98
CA TYR A 12 7.09 -22.93 3.53
C TYR A 12 8.40 -22.41 4.12
N MET A 13 8.68 -22.69 5.40
CA MET A 13 9.94 -22.27 6.03
C MET A 13 11.17 -22.82 5.29
N THR A 14 11.14 -24.07 4.87
CA THR A 14 12.24 -24.70 4.13
C THR A 14 12.39 -24.11 2.74
N GLN A 15 11.27 -23.81 2.09
CA GLN A 15 11.26 -23.15 0.79
C GLN A 15 11.86 -21.74 0.90
N ASP A 16 11.49 -20.98 1.93
CA ASP A 16 12.00 -19.62 2.14
C ASP A 16 13.48 -19.61 2.50
N LEU A 17 13.97 -20.62 3.25
CA LEU A 17 15.40 -20.81 3.47
C LEU A 17 16.15 -21.02 2.17
N GLY A 18 15.65 -21.92 1.30
CA GLY A 18 16.23 -22.17 -0.02
C GLY A 18 16.19 -20.92 -0.91
N THR A 19 15.09 -20.17 -0.87
CA THR A 19 14.94 -18.93 -1.60
C THR A 19 15.91 -17.85 -1.12
N ALA A 20 16.05 -17.66 0.19
CA ALA A 20 17.01 -16.72 0.75
C ALA A 20 18.45 -17.06 0.33
N PHE A 21 18.80 -18.35 0.40
CA PHE A 21 20.09 -18.86 -0.02
C PHE A 21 20.41 -18.47 -1.47
N ARG A 22 19.52 -18.85 -2.38
CA ARG A 22 19.68 -18.56 -3.82
C ARG A 22 19.77 -17.08 -4.10
N ARG A 23 18.97 -16.27 -3.43
CA ARG A 23 18.97 -14.81 -3.63
C ARG A 23 20.28 -14.17 -3.25
N PHE A 24 20.86 -14.53 -2.09
CA PHE A 24 22.15 -14.02 -1.66
C PHE A 24 23.31 -14.51 -2.57
N GLU A 25 23.31 -15.79 -2.96
CA GLU A 25 24.35 -16.33 -3.82
C GLU A 25 24.27 -15.81 -5.25
N ASP A 26 23.09 -15.91 -5.88
CA ASP A 26 22.93 -15.61 -7.30
C ASP A 26 23.03 -14.10 -7.59
N ASN A 27 22.65 -13.23 -6.65
CA ASN A 27 22.59 -11.78 -6.86
C ASN A 27 23.65 -10.98 -6.06
N ARG A 28 24.45 -11.62 -5.23
CA ARG A 28 25.46 -10.97 -4.36
C ARG A 28 24.86 -9.78 -3.59
N LEU A 29 23.78 -10.04 -2.87
CA LEU A 29 23.02 -9.00 -2.17
C LEU A 29 23.79 -8.48 -0.96
N ASP A 30 23.78 -7.16 -0.78
CA ASP A 30 24.17 -6.51 0.47
C ASP A 30 23.04 -6.61 1.51
N ASP A 31 21.80 -6.34 1.08
CA ASP A 31 20.60 -6.39 1.91
C ASP A 31 19.43 -7.04 1.16
N MET A 32 18.54 -7.69 1.91
CA MET A 32 17.30 -8.28 1.40
C MET A 32 16.10 -7.82 2.22
N ILE A 33 15.14 -7.18 1.56
CA ILE A 33 13.92 -6.67 2.17
C ILE A 33 12.72 -7.52 1.72
N TYR A 34 12.03 -8.11 2.69
CA TYR A 34 10.75 -8.78 2.47
C TYR A 34 9.61 -7.84 2.83
N VAL A 35 8.83 -7.45 1.83
CA VAL A 35 7.63 -6.62 2.01
C VAL A 35 6.43 -7.55 2.16
N VAL A 36 6.07 -7.87 3.39
CA VAL A 36 5.03 -8.86 3.71
C VAL A 36 4.23 -8.42 4.93
N GLY A 37 2.94 -8.76 4.97
CA GLY A 37 2.04 -8.41 6.07
C GLY A 37 2.53 -8.88 7.45
N ASN A 38 2.09 -8.17 8.48
CA ASN A 38 2.50 -8.36 9.86
C ASN A 38 2.14 -9.74 10.44
N GLU A 39 1.21 -10.45 9.84
CA GLU A 39 0.86 -11.83 10.19
C GLU A 39 2.05 -12.80 10.06
N GLN A 40 3.04 -12.44 9.24
CA GLN A 40 4.25 -13.22 8.99
C GLN A 40 5.45 -12.82 9.89
N ASN A 41 5.26 -11.92 10.85
CA ASN A 41 6.35 -11.46 11.74
C ASN A 41 7.10 -12.63 12.38
N TYR A 42 6.37 -13.59 12.95
CA TYR A 42 6.97 -14.76 13.59
C TYR A 42 7.73 -15.63 12.57
N HIS A 43 7.21 -15.79 11.36
CA HIS A 43 7.83 -16.55 10.29
C HIS A 43 9.23 -16.00 9.94
N PHE A 44 9.33 -14.68 9.71
CA PHE A 44 10.60 -14.04 9.37
C PHE A 44 11.60 -14.01 10.54
N GLN A 45 11.12 -13.89 11.78
CA GLN A 45 11.99 -14.05 12.96
C GLN A 45 12.61 -15.45 13.01
N VAL A 46 11.81 -16.49 12.75
CA VAL A 46 12.30 -17.88 12.71
C VAL A 46 13.25 -18.09 11.53
N LEU A 47 12.96 -17.53 10.35
CA LEU A 47 13.83 -17.59 9.16
C LEU A 47 15.24 -17.10 9.52
N LYS A 48 15.34 -15.91 10.11
CA LYS A 48 16.61 -15.31 10.53
C LYS A 48 17.35 -16.19 11.54
N LEU A 49 16.65 -16.73 12.54
CA LEU A 49 17.25 -17.61 13.56
C LEU A 49 17.75 -18.93 12.98
N VAL A 50 17.04 -19.49 11.99
CA VAL A 50 17.46 -20.74 11.34
C VAL A 50 18.69 -20.48 10.46
N LEU A 51 18.72 -19.41 9.70
CA LEU A 51 19.89 -19.01 8.91
C LEU A 51 21.14 -18.85 9.80
N LYS A 52 21.04 -18.18 10.94
CA LYS A 52 22.12 -18.07 11.92
C LYS A 52 22.61 -19.43 12.39
N LYS A 53 21.71 -20.36 12.71
CA LYS A 53 22.05 -21.71 13.15
C LYS A 53 22.69 -22.56 12.05
N LEU A 54 22.41 -22.28 10.80
CA LEU A 54 23.04 -22.95 9.65
C LEU A 54 24.41 -22.37 9.27
N GLY A 55 24.88 -21.34 9.99
CA GLY A 55 26.17 -20.71 9.74
C GLY A 55 26.14 -19.45 8.89
N TYR A 56 24.94 -18.98 8.49
CA TYR A 56 24.75 -17.79 7.66
C TYR A 56 24.32 -16.57 8.50
N ALA A 57 25.09 -16.28 9.54
CA ALA A 57 24.80 -15.18 10.45
C ALA A 57 24.80 -13.84 9.72
N ASP A 58 25.79 -13.61 8.85
CA ASP A 58 25.92 -12.36 8.09
C ASP A 58 24.66 -12.11 7.23
N TRP A 59 24.22 -13.12 6.48
CA TRP A 59 22.97 -12.97 5.68
C TRP A 59 21.74 -12.71 6.55
N SER A 60 21.65 -13.39 7.69
CA SER A 60 20.54 -13.20 8.64
C SER A 60 20.43 -11.75 9.12
N ASP A 61 21.56 -11.08 9.35
CA ASP A 61 21.56 -9.70 9.84
C ASP A 61 21.18 -8.70 8.75
N HIS A 62 21.42 -9.06 7.50
CA HIS A 62 21.04 -8.29 6.31
C HIS A 62 19.65 -8.60 5.75
N ILE A 63 18.84 -9.40 6.46
CA ILE A 63 17.43 -9.61 6.11
C ILE A 63 16.56 -8.67 6.93
N THR A 64 15.74 -7.86 6.24
CA THR A 64 14.74 -7.00 6.86
C THR A 64 13.34 -7.44 6.46
N HIS A 65 12.46 -7.64 7.43
CA HIS A 65 11.02 -7.78 7.19
C HIS A 65 10.37 -6.40 7.31
N LEU A 66 10.05 -5.79 6.18
CA LEU A 66 9.20 -4.60 6.13
C LEU A 66 7.75 -5.07 6.32
N SER A 67 7.38 -5.16 7.58
CA SER A 67 6.08 -5.63 8.02
C SER A 67 5.06 -4.51 7.84
N TYR A 68 3.95 -4.77 7.14
CA TYR A 68 2.87 -3.80 7.04
C TYR A 68 1.60 -4.29 7.73
N GLY A 69 0.81 -3.33 8.24
CA GLY A 69 -0.51 -3.56 8.81
C GLY A 69 -1.54 -3.84 7.71
N MET A 70 -2.66 -4.43 8.10
CA MET A 70 -3.75 -4.70 7.18
C MET A 70 -4.55 -3.44 6.89
N VAL A 71 -5.06 -3.33 5.66
CA VAL A 71 -6.08 -2.36 5.29
C VAL A 71 -7.42 -3.08 5.42
N GLU A 72 -8.30 -2.56 6.27
CA GLU A 72 -9.65 -3.09 6.48
C GLU A 72 -10.67 -2.14 5.87
N LEU A 73 -11.75 -2.68 5.33
CA LEU A 73 -12.88 -1.89 4.86
C LEU A 73 -13.98 -1.85 5.92
N PRO A 74 -14.92 -0.87 5.88
CA PRO A 74 -16.04 -0.80 6.82
C PRO A 74 -16.87 -2.08 6.89
N GLU A 75 -16.96 -2.84 5.79
CA GLU A 75 -17.67 -4.11 5.69
C GLU A 75 -16.94 -5.28 6.35
N GLY A 76 -15.70 -5.07 6.83
CA GLY A 76 -14.90 -6.06 7.54
C GLY A 76 -13.57 -6.43 6.88
N LYS A 77 -12.90 -7.43 7.47
CA LYS A 77 -11.59 -7.89 6.98
C LYS A 77 -11.71 -8.56 5.62
N MET A 78 -10.88 -8.14 4.69
CA MET A 78 -10.69 -8.85 3.42
C MET A 78 -10.12 -10.25 3.68
N LYS A 79 -10.90 -11.29 3.38
CA LYS A 79 -10.45 -12.68 3.48
C LYS A 79 -10.53 -13.34 2.12
N SER A 80 -9.38 -13.64 1.52
CA SER A 80 -9.31 -14.26 0.19
C SER A 80 -10.02 -15.62 0.08
N ARG A 81 -10.16 -16.34 1.20
CA ARG A 81 -10.83 -17.64 1.23
C ARG A 81 -12.37 -17.56 1.29
N GLU A 82 -12.92 -16.40 1.59
CA GLU A 82 -14.37 -16.18 1.75
C GLU A 82 -14.95 -15.32 0.62
N GLY A 83 -14.17 -14.99 -0.42
CA GLY A 83 -14.63 -14.21 -1.58
C GLY A 83 -14.85 -12.71 -1.31
N THR A 84 -14.38 -12.20 -0.18
CA THR A 84 -14.47 -10.78 0.22
C THR A 84 -13.14 -10.05 0.00
N VAL A 85 -12.45 -10.36 -1.09
CA VAL A 85 -11.25 -9.62 -1.50
C VAL A 85 -11.68 -8.52 -2.43
N VAL A 86 -11.29 -7.29 -2.14
CA VAL A 86 -11.38 -6.17 -3.07
C VAL A 86 -10.03 -6.09 -3.78
N ASP A 87 -10.04 -6.26 -5.09
CA ASP A 87 -8.84 -6.07 -5.91
C ASP A 87 -8.40 -4.61 -5.88
N ALA A 88 -7.10 -4.38 -6.05
CA ALA A 88 -6.56 -3.02 -6.08
C ALA A 88 -7.15 -2.21 -7.24
N ASP A 89 -7.41 -2.84 -8.37
CA ASP A 89 -8.02 -2.21 -9.53
C ASP A 89 -9.48 -1.79 -9.24
N ASP A 90 -10.27 -2.68 -8.63
CA ASP A 90 -11.64 -2.37 -8.18
C ASP A 90 -11.67 -1.22 -7.17
N LEU A 91 -10.69 -1.20 -6.25
CA LEU A 91 -10.55 -0.12 -5.28
C LEU A 91 -10.24 1.22 -5.97
N ILE A 92 -9.33 1.22 -6.93
CA ILE A 92 -8.98 2.41 -7.73
C ILE A 92 -10.19 2.90 -8.52
N GLU A 93 -10.89 2.01 -9.21
CA GLU A 93 -12.10 2.35 -9.98
C GLU A 93 -13.20 2.92 -9.07
N GLY A 94 -13.42 2.31 -7.91
CA GLY A 94 -14.35 2.80 -6.90
C GLY A 94 -13.98 4.20 -6.40
N MET A 95 -12.69 4.46 -6.16
CA MET A 95 -12.20 5.78 -5.76
C MET A 95 -12.40 6.84 -6.84
N VAL A 96 -12.13 6.50 -8.09
CA VAL A 96 -12.34 7.40 -9.24
C VAL A 96 -13.83 7.72 -9.41
N SER A 97 -14.71 6.70 -9.30
CA SER A 97 -16.17 6.89 -9.36
C SER A 97 -16.67 7.81 -8.23
N THR A 98 -16.24 7.55 -6.99
CA THR A 98 -16.61 8.37 -5.83
C THR A 98 -16.11 9.81 -5.97
N ALA A 99 -14.88 10.01 -6.47
CA ALA A 99 -14.34 11.33 -6.73
C ALA A 99 -15.16 12.08 -7.79
N ARG A 100 -15.58 11.37 -8.84
CA ARG A 100 -16.42 11.94 -9.89
C ARG A 100 -17.79 12.37 -9.37
N GLU A 101 -18.45 11.49 -8.61
CA GLU A 101 -19.76 11.78 -8.00
C GLU A 101 -19.68 13.02 -7.09
N MET A 102 -18.74 13.04 -6.16
CA MET A 102 -18.57 14.17 -5.23
C MET A 102 -18.19 15.47 -5.97
N SER A 103 -17.35 15.41 -7.00
CA SER A 103 -16.98 16.58 -7.78
C SER A 103 -18.17 17.11 -8.59
N ALA A 104 -19.03 16.24 -9.13
CA ALA A 104 -20.24 16.62 -9.82
C ALA A 104 -21.27 17.24 -8.85
N GLU A 105 -21.49 16.66 -7.68
CA GLU A 105 -22.37 17.21 -6.62
C GLU A 105 -21.96 18.63 -6.21
N LEU A 106 -20.66 18.91 -6.22
CA LEU A 106 -20.10 20.23 -5.91
C LEU A 106 -20.07 21.19 -7.12
N GLY A 107 -20.58 20.79 -8.30
CA GLY A 107 -20.55 21.59 -9.53
C GLY A 107 -19.13 21.84 -10.07
N LYS A 108 -18.14 21.05 -9.65
CA LYS A 108 -16.73 21.24 -10.04
C LYS A 108 -16.39 20.72 -11.44
N LEU A 109 -17.31 19.95 -12.03
CA LEU A 109 -17.17 19.39 -13.39
C LEU A 109 -18.01 20.12 -14.42
N ASP A 110 -18.70 21.20 -14.05
CA ASP A 110 -19.54 21.97 -14.94
C ASP A 110 -18.71 22.61 -16.05
N GLY A 111 -19.10 22.32 -17.29
CA GLY A 111 -18.41 22.81 -18.48
C GLY A 111 -17.19 22.00 -18.93
N CYS A 112 -16.79 20.96 -18.18
CA CYS A 112 -15.74 20.03 -18.59
C CYS A 112 -16.25 19.08 -19.68
N SER A 113 -15.38 18.73 -20.62
CA SER A 113 -15.61 17.58 -21.49
C SER A 113 -15.56 16.27 -20.68
N GLU A 114 -16.10 15.20 -21.26
CA GLU A 114 -16.07 13.87 -20.62
C GLU A 114 -14.64 13.39 -20.35
N GLU A 115 -13.71 13.68 -21.26
CA GLU A 115 -12.30 13.33 -21.12
C GLU A 115 -11.64 14.11 -19.97
N GLU A 116 -11.90 15.40 -19.86
CA GLU A 116 -11.40 16.24 -18.77
C GLU A 116 -11.99 15.80 -17.42
N ALA A 117 -13.29 15.54 -17.36
CA ALA A 117 -13.95 15.06 -16.16
C ALA A 117 -13.36 13.73 -15.68
N ASN A 118 -13.06 12.80 -16.59
CA ASN A 118 -12.41 11.53 -16.27
C ASN A 118 -10.97 11.74 -15.77
N ALA A 119 -10.21 12.61 -16.43
CA ALA A 119 -8.84 12.90 -16.02
C ALA A 119 -8.78 13.52 -14.62
N VAL A 120 -9.63 14.50 -14.34
CA VAL A 120 -9.73 15.16 -13.02
C VAL A 120 -10.16 14.16 -11.95
N SER A 121 -11.20 13.37 -12.21
CA SER A 121 -11.69 12.35 -11.27
C SER A 121 -10.62 11.31 -10.95
N THR A 122 -9.84 10.91 -11.95
CA THR A 122 -8.72 9.98 -11.77
C THR A 122 -7.61 10.59 -10.90
N MET A 123 -7.21 11.83 -11.16
CA MET A 123 -6.20 12.53 -10.35
C MET A 123 -6.65 12.70 -8.90
N VAL A 124 -7.90 13.07 -8.67
CA VAL A 124 -8.46 13.27 -7.33
C VAL A 124 -8.59 11.93 -6.61
N GLY A 125 -9.18 10.92 -7.23
CA GLY A 125 -9.39 9.60 -6.64
C GLY A 125 -8.07 8.91 -6.27
N LEU A 126 -7.09 8.89 -7.18
CA LEU A 126 -5.76 8.33 -6.91
C LEU A 126 -4.99 9.14 -5.87
N GLY A 127 -5.09 10.47 -5.91
CA GLY A 127 -4.45 11.34 -4.92
C GLY A 127 -5.00 11.09 -3.51
N ALA A 128 -6.32 10.96 -3.39
CA ALA A 128 -7.00 10.63 -2.14
C ALA A 128 -6.56 9.26 -1.59
N LEU A 129 -6.60 8.23 -2.42
CA LEU A 129 -6.21 6.86 -2.05
C LEU A 129 -4.75 6.81 -1.55
N LYS A 130 -3.83 7.33 -2.35
CA LYS A 130 -2.40 7.33 -2.02
C LYS A 130 -2.12 8.07 -0.72
N TYR A 131 -2.68 9.26 -0.57
CA TYR A 131 -2.47 10.05 0.64
C TYR A 131 -3.05 9.38 1.88
N PHE A 132 -4.26 8.82 1.78
CA PHE A 132 -4.91 8.15 2.91
C PHE A 132 -4.08 6.96 3.41
N ILE A 133 -3.56 6.14 2.49
CA ILE A 133 -2.70 5.00 2.85
C ILE A 133 -1.37 5.47 3.44
N LEU A 134 -0.73 6.48 2.82
CA LEU A 134 0.61 6.91 3.21
C LEU A 134 0.67 7.78 4.46
N LYS A 135 -0.44 8.41 4.86
CA LYS A 135 -0.48 9.23 6.10
C LYS A 135 -0.42 8.40 7.39
N VAL A 136 -0.63 7.11 7.30
CA VAL A 136 -0.62 6.19 8.45
C VAL A 136 0.70 5.43 8.48
N ASP A 137 1.22 5.17 9.70
CA ASP A 137 2.39 4.31 9.89
C ASP A 137 2.13 2.94 9.21
N PRO A 138 3.01 2.50 8.29
CA PRO A 138 2.83 1.25 7.56
C PRO A 138 2.61 0.02 8.45
N LYS A 139 3.10 0.03 9.68
CA LYS A 139 2.96 -1.08 10.63
C LYS A 139 1.59 -1.17 11.30
N LYS A 140 0.78 -0.12 11.18
CA LYS A 140 -0.55 -0.07 11.79
C LYS A 140 -1.60 -0.61 10.84
N THR A 141 -2.56 -1.34 11.39
CA THR A 141 -3.82 -1.64 10.69
C THR A 141 -4.63 -0.36 10.55
N MET A 142 -5.20 -0.13 9.38
CA MET A 142 -6.06 1.02 9.12
C MET A 142 -7.43 0.57 8.63
N LEU A 143 -8.44 1.34 8.98
CA LEU A 143 -9.75 1.27 8.35
C LEU A 143 -9.77 2.29 7.20
N PHE A 144 -10.03 1.82 5.99
CA PHE A 144 -10.11 2.65 4.81
C PHE A 144 -11.57 2.97 4.47
N ASP A 145 -11.92 4.26 4.48
CA ASP A 145 -13.21 4.76 4.03
C ASP A 145 -13.00 5.64 2.77
N PRO A 146 -13.56 5.24 1.62
CA PRO A 146 -13.45 5.99 0.37
C PRO A 146 -13.96 7.43 0.49
N ARG A 147 -15.09 7.64 1.16
CA ARG A 147 -15.71 8.98 1.28
C ARG A 147 -14.90 9.91 2.16
N GLU A 148 -14.40 9.42 3.29
CA GLU A 148 -13.50 10.21 4.16
C GLU A 148 -12.20 10.59 3.48
N SER A 149 -11.69 9.73 2.57
CA SER A 149 -10.42 9.97 1.90
C SER A 149 -10.50 11.06 0.83
N ILE A 150 -11.69 11.34 0.27
CA ILE A 150 -11.94 12.31 -0.80
C ILE A 150 -12.43 13.66 -0.25
N ASP A 151 -12.61 13.83 1.05
CA ASP A 151 -13.04 15.11 1.63
C ASP A 151 -12.09 16.25 1.23
N PHE A 152 -12.66 17.34 0.71
CA PHE A 152 -11.93 18.55 0.32
C PHE A 152 -11.63 19.48 1.51
N ASN A 153 -12.17 19.19 2.68
CA ASN A 153 -12.03 20.00 3.90
C ASN A 153 -11.31 19.24 5.01
N GLY A 154 -10.07 18.87 4.84
CA GLY A 154 -9.42 18.13 5.90
C GLY A 154 -8.01 17.67 5.57
N ASN A 155 -7.53 16.72 6.34
CA ASN A 155 -6.20 16.11 6.13
C ASN A 155 -6.29 15.01 5.06
N THR A 156 -6.50 15.43 3.81
CA THR A 156 -6.76 14.57 2.64
C THR A 156 -5.91 14.95 1.45
N GLY A 157 -5.77 14.01 0.50
CA GLY A 157 -5.09 14.26 -0.77
C GLY A 157 -5.72 15.41 -1.57
N PRO A 158 -7.05 15.41 -1.79
CA PRO A 158 -7.73 16.50 -2.49
C PRO A 158 -7.55 17.87 -1.84
N PHE A 159 -7.50 17.96 -0.52
CA PHE A 159 -7.22 19.22 0.16
C PHE A 159 -5.79 19.73 -0.14
N ILE A 160 -4.81 18.85 -0.19
CA ILE A 160 -3.42 19.22 -0.57
C ILE A 160 -3.38 19.67 -2.02
N GLN A 161 -4.05 18.97 -2.93
CA GLN A 161 -4.15 19.36 -4.35
C GLN A 161 -4.79 20.74 -4.50
N TYR A 162 -5.87 21.00 -3.78
CA TYR A 162 -6.55 22.31 -3.78
C TYR A 162 -5.65 23.42 -3.22
N THR A 163 -4.96 23.16 -2.10
CA THR A 163 -4.03 24.13 -1.49
C THR A 163 -2.88 24.47 -2.46
N HIS A 164 -2.34 23.47 -3.17
CA HIS A 164 -1.34 23.71 -4.19
C HIS A 164 -1.84 24.63 -5.30
N CYS A 165 -3.09 24.41 -5.80
CA CYS A 165 -3.67 25.32 -6.79
C CYS A 165 -3.79 26.75 -6.27
N LEU A 166 -4.19 26.96 -5.01
CA LEU A 166 -4.31 28.29 -4.42
C LEU A 166 -2.96 28.99 -4.32
N LEU A 167 -1.93 28.30 -3.89
CA LEU A 167 -0.57 28.86 -3.81
C LEU A 167 -0.05 29.24 -5.20
N TYR A 168 -0.25 28.36 -6.18
CA TYR A 168 0.16 28.63 -7.56
C TYR A 168 -0.54 29.85 -8.16
N THR A 169 -1.83 30.02 -7.93
CA THR A 169 -2.59 31.18 -8.42
C THR A 169 -2.23 32.47 -7.68
N SER A 170 -1.87 32.40 -6.39
CA SER A 170 -1.40 33.55 -5.62
C SER A 170 -0.02 34.02 -6.10
N ASP A 171 0.90 33.09 -6.33
CA ASP A 171 2.27 33.39 -6.80
C ASP A 171 2.24 34.01 -8.22
N ALA A 172 1.37 33.48 -9.10
CA ALA A 172 1.15 34.05 -10.43
C ALA A 172 0.53 35.47 -10.41
N ALA A 173 -0.17 35.83 -9.33
CA ALA A 173 -0.72 37.18 -9.16
C ALA A 173 0.35 38.20 -8.71
N ASP A 174 1.33 37.75 -7.94
CA ASP A 174 2.46 38.62 -7.49
C ASP A 174 3.45 38.91 -8.62
N ASP A 175 3.59 38.02 -9.60
CA ASP A 175 4.44 38.24 -10.79
C ASP A 175 3.85 39.27 -11.77
N LEU A 176 2.59 39.69 -11.58
CA LEU A 176 1.92 40.70 -12.42
C LEU A 176 1.94 42.11 -11.80
N THR A 177 2.56 42.29 -10.65
CA THR A 177 2.74 43.59 -9.97
C THR A 177 4.20 44.00 -9.92
#